data_a07d48fdcabe7bb48a7466d55ede67a8
#
_entry.id   a07d48fdcabe7bb48a7466d55ede67a8
#
_cell.length_a   1.000
_cell.length_b   1.000
_cell.length_c   1.000
_cell.angle_alpha   90.00
_cell.angle_beta   90.00
_cell.angle_gamma   90.00
#
_symmetry.space_group_name_H-M   'P 1'
#
loop_
_entity.id
_entity.type
_entity.pdbx_description
1 polymer ?
#
loop_
_entity_poly.entity_id
_entity_poly.type
_entity_poly.pdbx_seq_one_letter_code
_entity_poly.pdbx_strand_id
1 'polypeptide(L)'
;MVLNFDKLDYCFIHKPLLVGGKAMEYYGLRKAGRDIDLVIHSDDHKILKEKYPDNVKDLYGDIGICEFDFEIWNQICMFDYDYLREHAIEEENYLVISLEKLLFRKALAMEIPKYHDDMEMIVNFILDKAYGNA
;
A
#
# COMPACT_ATOMS: atom_id res chain seq x y z
N MET A 1 -8.77 -9.05 -9.13
CA MET A 1 -7.66 -9.25 -8.17
C MET A 1 -8.22 -9.73 -6.84
N VAL A 2 -7.69 -10.79 -6.31
CA VAL A 2 -8.12 -11.34 -5.03
C VAL A 2 -6.96 -11.27 -4.05
N LEU A 3 -7.20 -10.68 -2.87
CA LEU A 3 -6.23 -10.65 -1.78
C LEU A 3 -6.64 -11.67 -0.73
N ASN A 4 -5.75 -12.61 -0.44
CA ASN A 4 -5.99 -13.63 0.57
C ASN A 4 -5.12 -13.37 1.79
N PHE A 5 -5.76 -12.99 2.90
CA PHE A 5 -5.07 -12.72 4.16
C PHE A 5 -5.01 -13.94 5.09
N ASP A 6 -5.53 -15.08 4.67
CA ASP A 6 -5.67 -16.27 5.54
C ASP A 6 -4.33 -16.74 6.10
N LYS A 7 -3.24 -16.62 5.33
CA LYS A 7 -1.92 -17.04 5.79
C LYS A 7 -1.44 -16.28 7.03
N LEU A 8 -1.90 -15.04 7.21
CA LEU A 8 -1.53 -14.25 8.38
C LEU A 8 -2.18 -14.76 9.66
N ASP A 9 -3.26 -15.54 9.54
CA ASP A 9 -4.02 -16.05 10.68
C ASP A 9 -4.32 -14.94 11.69
N TYR A 10 -4.89 -13.84 11.17
CA TYR A 10 -5.14 -12.65 11.96
C TYR A 10 -6.38 -11.91 11.42
N CYS A 11 -7.26 -11.51 12.32
CA CYS A 11 -8.41 -10.68 11.99
C CYS A 11 -8.09 -9.22 12.27
N PHE A 12 -8.01 -8.39 11.23
CA PHE A 12 -7.70 -6.98 11.38
C PHE A 12 -8.79 -6.24 12.15
N ILE A 13 -8.39 -5.43 13.12
CA ILE A 13 -9.28 -4.51 13.86
C ILE A 13 -9.68 -3.36 12.92
N HIS A 14 -8.70 -2.84 12.18
CA HIS A 14 -8.90 -1.81 11.17
C HIS A 14 -8.51 -2.38 9.81
N LYS A 15 -9.33 -2.17 8.78
CA LYS A 15 -9.03 -2.71 7.45
C LYS A 15 -7.64 -2.28 6.99
N PRO A 16 -6.80 -3.20 6.53
CA PRO A 16 -5.48 -2.83 6.02
C PRO A 16 -5.59 -2.02 4.74
N LEU A 17 -4.68 -1.08 4.56
CA LEU A 17 -4.62 -0.21 3.37
C LEU A 17 -3.68 -0.82 2.35
N LEU A 18 -4.21 -1.17 1.19
CA LEU A 18 -3.42 -1.68 0.08
C LEU A 18 -2.70 -0.53 -0.61
N VAL A 19 -1.37 -0.67 -0.76
CA VAL A 19 -0.51 0.31 -1.41
C VAL A 19 0.39 -0.42 -2.42
N GLY A 20 1.31 0.30 -3.05
CA GLY A 20 2.34 -0.30 -3.89
C GLY A 20 1.83 -0.93 -5.18
N GLY A 21 2.51 -1.98 -5.64
CA GLY A 21 2.21 -2.61 -6.92
C GLY A 21 0.81 -3.18 -7.03
N LYS A 22 0.30 -3.79 -5.96
CA LYS A 22 -1.07 -4.33 -5.97
C LYS A 22 -2.12 -3.22 -6.08
N ALA A 23 -1.86 -2.03 -5.55
CA ALA A 23 -2.74 -0.89 -5.76
C ALA A 23 -2.71 -0.43 -7.23
N MET A 24 -1.54 -0.43 -7.87
CA MET A 24 -1.42 -0.16 -9.30
C MET A 24 -2.27 -1.14 -10.10
N GLU A 25 -2.21 -2.42 -9.77
CA GLU A 25 -3.01 -3.45 -10.43
C GLU A 25 -4.51 -3.25 -10.19
N TYR A 26 -4.90 -2.89 -8.98
CA TYR A 26 -6.30 -2.62 -8.64
C TYR A 26 -6.91 -1.56 -9.57
N TYR A 27 -6.15 -0.50 -9.85
CA TYR A 27 -6.59 0.57 -10.75
C TYR A 27 -6.45 0.21 -12.24
N GLY A 28 -5.94 -0.99 -12.55
CA GLY A 28 -5.76 -1.42 -13.93
C GLY A 28 -4.60 -0.76 -14.65
N LEU A 29 -3.64 -0.19 -13.90
CA LEU A 29 -2.53 0.56 -14.48
C LEU A 29 -1.41 -0.36 -14.97
N ARG A 30 -1.13 -1.43 -14.24
CA ARG A 30 -0.17 -2.47 -14.62
C ARG A 30 -0.35 -3.68 -13.72
N LYS A 31 0.24 -4.80 -14.13
CA LYS A 31 0.28 -5.98 -13.26
C LYS A 31 1.26 -5.76 -12.12
N ALA A 32 0.92 -6.28 -10.96
CA ALA A 32 1.81 -6.29 -9.81
C ALA A 32 2.72 -7.50 -9.83
N GLY A 33 3.81 -7.42 -9.06
CA GLY A 33 4.61 -8.58 -8.70
C GLY A 33 3.93 -9.39 -7.60
N ARG A 34 4.72 -10.19 -6.88
CA ARG A 34 4.21 -11.08 -5.83
C ARG A 34 3.92 -10.35 -4.52
N ASP A 35 4.66 -9.29 -4.23
CA ASP A 35 4.59 -8.61 -2.95
C ASP A 35 3.27 -7.89 -2.77
N ILE A 36 2.69 -8.04 -1.58
CA ILE A 36 1.48 -7.35 -1.17
C ILE A 36 1.89 -6.33 -0.12
N ASP A 37 1.88 -5.05 -0.51
CA ASP A 37 2.29 -3.95 0.37
C ASP A 37 1.07 -3.37 1.07
N LEU A 38 1.12 -3.37 2.39
CA LEU A 38 0.03 -2.85 3.23
C LEU A 38 0.58 -1.80 4.20
N VAL A 39 -0.25 -0.79 4.47
CA VAL A 39 -0.06 0.09 5.64
C VAL A 39 -1.23 -0.20 6.57
N ILE A 40 -0.94 -0.42 7.84
CA ILE A 40 -1.97 -0.80 8.80
C ILE A 40 -1.97 0.12 10.01
N HIS A 41 -3.09 0.13 10.73
CA HIS A 41 -3.25 0.90 11.96
C HIS A 41 -2.29 0.37 13.03
N SER A 42 -1.82 1.27 13.91
CA SER A 42 -0.88 0.92 14.97
C SER A 42 -1.37 -0.19 15.89
N ASP A 43 -2.68 -0.26 16.15
CA ASP A 43 -3.27 -1.32 16.97
C ASP A 43 -3.02 -2.70 16.37
N ASP A 44 -3.24 -2.83 15.06
CA ASP A 44 -3.01 -4.09 14.35
C ASP A 44 -1.51 -4.37 14.20
N HIS A 45 -0.73 -3.35 13.91
CA HIS A 45 0.70 -3.49 13.69
C HIS A 45 1.42 -4.03 14.92
N LYS A 46 1.04 -3.53 16.09
CA LYS A 46 1.62 -3.98 17.37
C LYS A 46 1.40 -5.48 17.55
N ILE A 47 0.19 -5.96 17.30
CA ILE A 47 -0.17 -7.37 17.48
C ILE A 47 0.57 -8.25 16.45
N LEU A 48 0.58 -7.84 15.19
CA LEU A 48 1.27 -8.60 14.14
C LEU A 48 2.77 -8.63 14.33
N LYS A 49 3.37 -7.56 14.82
CA LYS A 49 4.80 -7.52 15.12
C LYS A 49 5.18 -8.51 16.21
N GLU A 50 4.33 -8.65 17.24
CA GLU A 50 4.53 -9.65 18.30
C GLU A 50 4.34 -11.07 17.77
N LYS A 51 3.42 -11.27 16.82
CA LYS A 51 3.15 -12.57 16.23
C LYS A 51 4.26 -13.01 15.27
N TYR A 52 4.85 -12.08 14.52
CA TYR A 52 5.88 -12.36 13.52
C TYR A 52 7.13 -11.51 13.78
N PRO A 53 7.87 -11.78 14.88
CA PRO A 53 9.01 -10.93 15.27
C PRO A 53 10.28 -11.16 14.45
N ASP A 54 10.36 -12.26 13.70
CA ASP A 54 11.63 -12.69 13.07
C ASP A 54 11.93 -11.98 11.75
N ASN A 55 10.93 -11.46 11.06
CA ASN A 55 11.09 -10.85 9.74
C ASN A 55 10.66 -9.38 9.75
N VAL A 56 11.28 -8.59 10.62
CA VAL A 56 10.97 -7.18 10.77
C VAL A 56 12.09 -6.33 10.17
N LYS A 57 11.72 -5.37 9.31
CA LYS A 57 12.63 -4.36 8.78
C LYS A 57 12.40 -3.05 9.51
N ASP A 58 13.47 -2.34 9.82
CA ASP A 58 13.40 -0.99 10.39
C ASP A 58 14.10 -0.03 9.42
N LEU A 59 13.32 0.82 8.76
CA LEU A 59 13.82 1.83 7.83
C LEU A 59 13.61 3.21 8.44
N TYR A 60 14.54 3.61 9.32
CA TYR A 60 14.50 4.92 10.01
C TYR A 60 13.19 5.15 10.77
N GLY A 61 12.68 4.10 11.42
CA GLY A 61 11.44 4.17 12.19
C GLY A 61 10.20 3.68 11.45
N ASP A 62 10.26 3.51 10.15
CA ASP A 62 9.22 2.81 9.41
C ASP A 62 9.43 1.31 9.60
N ILE A 63 8.50 0.66 10.29
CA ILE A 63 8.65 -0.75 10.68
C ILE A 63 7.80 -1.62 9.77
N GLY A 64 8.48 -2.47 9.00
CA GLY A 64 7.84 -3.40 8.06
C GLY A 64 7.91 -4.83 8.58
N ILE A 65 6.77 -5.50 8.61
CA ILE A 65 6.67 -6.92 8.91
C ILE A 65 6.63 -7.65 7.57
N CYS A 66 7.68 -8.43 7.28
CA CYS A 66 7.81 -9.14 6.01
C CYS A 66 7.57 -10.63 6.25
N GLU A 67 6.34 -11.06 6.00
CA GLU A 67 5.94 -12.45 6.22
C GLU A 67 5.14 -12.94 5.03
N PHE A 68 5.44 -14.16 4.56
CA PHE A 68 4.88 -14.70 3.32
C PHE A 68 5.19 -13.73 2.17
N ASP A 69 4.20 -13.33 1.39
CA ASP A 69 4.38 -12.31 0.34
C ASP A 69 3.98 -10.91 0.82
N PHE A 70 3.69 -10.74 2.11
CA PHE A 70 3.26 -9.46 2.67
C PHE A 70 4.44 -8.61 3.14
N GLU A 71 4.36 -7.30 2.86
CA GLU A 71 5.17 -6.28 3.52
C GLU A 71 4.19 -5.33 4.21
N ILE A 72 4.18 -5.36 5.53
CA ILE A 72 3.16 -4.71 6.37
C ILE A 72 3.80 -3.61 7.19
N TRP A 73 3.49 -2.36 6.85
CA TRP A 73 4.10 -1.17 7.41
C TRP A 73 3.18 -0.44 8.38
N ASN A 74 3.76 0.13 9.45
CA ASN A 74 3.04 1.01 10.35
C ASN A 74 2.91 2.43 9.77
N GLN A 75 3.86 2.83 8.94
CA GLN A 75 3.92 4.15 8.31
C GLN A 75 4.92 4.11 7.15
N ILE A 76 4.89 5.14 6.33
CA ILE A 76 5.84 5.32 5.21
C ILE A 76 6.33 6.75 5.25
N CYS A 77 7.64 6.95 5.40
CA CYS A 77 8.26 8.28 5.52
C CYS A 77 7.56 9.14 6.58
N MET A 78 7.22 8.54 7.73
CA MET A 78 6.52 9.16 8.83
C MET A 78 5.03 9.49 8.57
N PHE A 79 4.50 9.13 7.41
CA PHE A 79 3.07 9.25 7.12
C PHE A 79 2.37 7.97 7.55
N ASP A 80 1.42 8.10 8.46
CA ASP A 80 0.77 6.95 9.09
C ASP A 80 -0.47 6.47 8.33
N TYR A 81 -1.09 5.43 8.88
CA TYR A 81 -2.30 4.83 8.34
C TYR A 81 -3.44 5.85 8.21
N ASP A 82 -3.65 6.69 9.23
CA ASP A 82 -4.76 7.65 9.21
C ASP A 82 -4.59 8.70 8.09
N TYR A 83 -3.37 9.15 7.87
CA TYR A 83 -3.09 10.09 6.78
C TYR A 83 -3.22 9.41 5.41
N LEU A 84 -2.59 8.25 5.25
CA LEU A 84 -2.52 7.58 3.94
C LEU A 84 -3.86 7.00 3.51
N ARG A 85 -4.77 6.70 4.45
CA ARG A 85 -6.07 6.16 4.13
C ARG A 85 -7.10 7.21 3.70
N GLU A 86 -6.78 8.50 3.81
CA GLU A 86 -7.72 9.55 3.41
C GLU A 86 -8.17 9.34 1.97
N HIS A 87 -9.48 9.37 1.74
CA HIS A 87 -10.11 9.17 0.43
C HIS A 87 -9.87 7.79 -0.20
N ALA A 88 -9.46 6.80 0.61
CA ALA A 88 -9.28 5.43 0.15
C ALA A 88 -10.60 4.83 -0.33
N ILE A 89 -10.51 3.89 -1.28
CA ILE A 89 -11.66 3.10 -1.70
C ILE A 89 -11.84 1.97 -0.70
N GLU A 90 -13.06 1.79 -0.21
CA GLU A 90 -13.35 0.74 0.76
C GLU A 90 -13.82 -0.53 0.05
N GLU A 91 -13.09 -1.62 0.25
CA GLU A 91 -13.48 -2.96 -0.15
C GLU A 91 -13.93 -3.75 1.09
N GLU A 92 -14.41 -4.98 0.88
CA GLU A 92 -14.95 -5.79 1.98
C GLU A 92 -13.93 -6.03 3.09
N ASN A 93 -12.69 -6.40 2.73
CA ASN A 93 -11.66 -6.81 3.69
C ASN A 93 -10.45 -5.89 3.74
N TYR A 94 -10.40 -4.86 2.93
CA TYR A 94 -9.27 -3.94 2.86
C TYR A 94 -9.70 -2.59 2.30
N LEU A 95 -8.81 -1.62 2.42
CA LEU A 95 -8.93 -0.32 1.77
C LEU A 95 -7.91 -0.27 0.63
N VAL A 96 -8.20 0.52 -0.41
CA VAL A 96 -7.23 0.78 -1.47
C VAL A 96 -6.85 2.25 -1.41
N ILE A 97 -5.56 2.52 -1.36
CA ILE A 97 -5.04 3.90 -1.32
C ILE A 97 -5.59 4.72 -2.49
N SER A 98 -5.93 6.00 -2.25
CA SER A 98 -6.40 6.87 -3.32
C SER A 98 -5.31 7.07 -4.37
N LEU A 99 -5.71 7.44 -5.60
CA LEU A 99 -4.74 7.73 -6.66
C LEU A 99 -3.79 8.86 -6.27
N GLU A 100 -4.31 9.90 -5.62
CA GLU A 100 -3.48 11.04 -5.18
C GLU A 100 -2.44 10.60 -4.17
N LYS A 101 -2.83 9.80 -3.18
CA LYS A 101 -1.90 9.30 -2.16
C LYS A 101 -0.92 8.29 -2.75
N LEU A 102 -1.35 7.49 -3.72
CA LEU A 102 -0.46 6.56 -4.41
C LEU A 102 0.62 7.32 -5.18
N LEU A 103 0.23 8.37 -5.91
CA LEU A 103 1.16 9.24 -6.61
C LEU A 103 2.14 9.91 -5.65
N PHE A 104 1.62 10.45 -4.54
CA PHE A 104 2.44 11.04 -3.49
C PHE A 104 3.49 10.06 -2.96
N ARG A 105 3.06 8.84 -2.68
CA ARG A 105 3.97 7.79 -2.18
C ARG A 105 5.06 7.43 -3.20
N LYS A 106 4.69 7.33 -4.49
CA LYS A 106 5.68 7.08 -5.55
C LYS A 106 6.66 8.24 -5.69
N ALA A 107 6.17 9.47 -5.53
CA ALA A 107 7.01 10.66 -5.58
C ALA A 107 8.03 10.71 -4.44
N LEU A 108 7.69 10.22 -3.24
CA LEU A 108 8.63 10.13 -2.13
C LEU A 108 9.82 9.20 -2.44
N ALA A 109 9.63 8.25 -3.34
CA ALA A 109 10.67 7.31 -3.75
C ALA A 109 11.18 7.60 -5.16
N MET A 110 11.06 8.84 -5.63
CA MET A 110 11.38 9.21 -7.03
C MET A 110 12.83 9.00 -7.43
N GLU A 111 13.73 8.82 -6.48
CA GLU A 111 15.14 8.50 -6.78
C GLU A 111 15.29 7.13 -7.44
N ILE A 112 14.29 6.24 -7.25
CA ILE A 112 14.31 4.91 -7.85
C ILE A 112 13.66 4.99 -9.24
N PRO A 113 14.41 4.77 -10.32
CA PRO A 113 13.90 5.00 -11.70
C PRO A 113 12.61 4.27 -12.04
N LYS A 114 12.40 3.08 -11.52
CA LYS A 114 11.18 2.30 -11.81
C LYS A 114 9.89 3.02 -11.40
N TYR A 115 9.96 3.92 -10.41
CA TYR A 115 8.79 4.64 -9.94
C TYR A 115 8.42 5.82 -10.84
N HIS A 116 9.32 6.25 -11.73
CA HIS A 116 9.00 7.26 -12.74
C HIS A 116 7.91 6.77 -13.69
N ASP A 117 7.99 5.51 -14.12
CA ASP A 117 6.99 4.90 -14.98
C ASP A 117 5.65 4.80 -14.25
N ASP A 118 5.67 4.41 -12.99
CA ASP A 118 4.46 4.34 -12.17
C ASP A 118 3.80 5.72 -12.02
N MET A 119 4.59 6.76 -11.75
CA MET A 119 4.07 8.14 -11.66
C MET A 119 3.43 8.59 -12.97
N GLU A 120 4.09 8.29 -14.09
CA GLU A 120 3.57 8.65 -15.41
C GLU A 120 2.23 7.96 -15.67
N MET A 121 2.12 6.67 -15.36
CA MET A 121 0.87 5.93 -15.52
C MET A 121 -0.26 6.53 -14.68
N ILE A 122 0.02 6.88 -13.43
CA ILE A 122 -0.96 7.48 -12.54
C ILE A 122 -1.41 8.85 -13.04
N VAL A 123 -0.45 9.70 -13.43
CA VAL A 123 -0.74 11.05 -13.92
C VAL A 123 -1.59 10.98 -15.19
N ASN A 124 -1.23 10.14 -16.14
CA ASN A 124 -1.99 9.98 -17.38
C ASN A 124 -3.41 9.47 -17.09
N PHE A 125 -3.56 8.54 -16.16
CA PHE A 125 -4.89 8.03 -15.77
C PHE A 125 -5.76 9.13 -15.17
N ILE A 126 -5.18 9.96 -14.30
CA ILE A 126 -5.91 11.09 -13.70
C ILE A 126 -6.32 12.10 -14.77
N LEU A 127 -5.40 12.47 -15.65
CA LEU A 127 -5.68 13.43 -16.71
C LEU A 127 -6.74 12.92 -17.68
N ASP A 128 -6.68 11.67 -18.04
CA ASP A 128 -7.69 11.05 -18.92
C ASP A 128 -9.07 11.09 -18.29
N LYS A 129 -9.17 10.81 -16.99
CA LYS A 129 -10.45 10.88 -16.28
C LYS A 129 -10.94 12.30 -16.10
N ALA A 130 -10.05 13.24 -15.83
CA ALA A 130 -10.43 14.64 -15.57
C ALA A 130 -10.86 15.37 -16.83
N TYR A 131 -10.19 15.11 -17.94
CA TYR A 131 -10.39 15.89 -19.18
C TYR A 131 -10.97 15.08 -20.33
N GLY A 132 -11.22 13.81 -20.11
CA GLY A 132 -11.68 12.92 -21.15
C GLY A 132 -10.55 12.59 -22.12
N ASN A 133 -10.30 11.34 -22.34
CA ASN A 133 -9.36 10.94 -23.38
C ASN A 133 -10.12 10.90 -24.70
N ALA A 134 -9.91 11.93 -25.46
CA ALA A 134 -10.49 11.96 -26.79
C ALA A 134 -9.82 10.94 -27.68
#